data_586cf05127de70f3fedd425642f367e7
#
_entry.id   586cf05127de70f3fedd425642f367e7
#
_cell.length_a   1.000
_cell.length_b   1.000
_cell.length_c   1.000
_cell.angle_alpha   90.00
_cell.angle_beta   90.00
_cell.angle_gamma   90.00
#
_symmetry.space_group_name_H-M   'P 1'
#
loop_
_entity.id
_entity.type
_entity.pdbx_description
1 polymer ?
#
loop_
_entity_poly.entity_id
_entity_poly.type
_entity_poly.pdbx_seq_one_letter_code
_entity_poly.pdbx_strand_id
1 'polypeptide(L)'
;MVTLPLYANEMLYGILVCDLTDEVLEYGEFLSNQISAAVKMLNLLKNNEDIQKQLEESLYVLKENNLELETLSKKDPLTGICNRRGFFEYAEPMLNKARAAEKTFLVLYADMNNLKIINDRYGHEEGDYSLHTIAEILAEIVQKEQTGDGVVARIGGDEYACALMTEKKKELLLQELYDAFTVRNEQSDKPYNVTVSIGACAL
;
A
#
# COMPACT_ATOMS: atom_id res chain seq x y z
N MET A 1 58.98 6.90 -30.67
CA MET A 1 57.91 7.02 -29.72
C MET A 1 56.79 7.82 -30.33
N VAL A 2 55.59 7.27 -30.39
CA VAL A 2 54.40 7.87 -31.02
C VAL A 2 53.32 7.97 -29.95
N THR A 3 52.49 9.01 -30.02
CA THR A 3 51.35 9.20 -29.14
C THR A 3 50.08 9.04 -29.96
N LEU A 4 49.19 8.13 -29.51
CA LEU A 4 47.89 7.91 -30.10
C LEU A 4 46.84 8.38 -29.11
N PRO A 5 46.04 9.43 -29.41
CA PRO A 5 45.01 9.90 -28.52
C PRO A 5 43.82 8.95 -28.53
N LEU A 6 43.24 8.71 -27.35
CA LEU A 6 42.05 7.87 -27.16
C LEU A 6 40.82 8.77 -27.03
N TYR A 7 40.04 8.89 -28.09
CA TYR A 7 38.84 9.72 -28.17
C TYR A 7 37.56 8.89 -28.23
N ALA A 8 36.52 9.38 -27.56
CA ALA A 8 35.16 8.94 -27.86
C ALA A 8 34.20 10.14 -27.74
N ASN A 9 33.43 10.41 -28.79
CA ASN A 9 32.49 11.53 -28.88
C ASN A 9 33.12 12.87 -28.47
N GLU A 10 34.24 13.25 -29.08
CA GLU A 10 34.99 14.50 -28.86
C GLU A 10 35.66 14.62 -27.46
N MET A 11 35.49 13.64 -26.57
CA MET A 11 36.18 13.60 -25.27
C MET A 11 37.48 12.79 -25.35
N LEU A 12 38.55 13.38 -24.86
CA LEU A 12 39.85 12.71 -24.71
C LEU A 12 39.84 11.88 -23.42
N TYR A 13 39.94 10.54 -23.54
CA TYR A 13 40.00 9.62 -22.40
C TYR A 13 41.42 9.35 -21.94
N GLY A 14 42.38 9.57 -22.81
CA GLY A 14 43.79 9.32 -22.50
C GLY A 14 44.68 9.37 -23.71
N ILE A 15 45.95 9.05 -23.50
CA ILE A 15 46.97 9.01 -24.57
C ILE A 15 47.71 7.66 -24.43
N LEU A 16 47.73 6.90 -25.51
CA LEU A 16 48.56 5.72 -25.64
C LEU A 16 49.93 6.13 -26.17
N VAL A 17 51.00 5.74 -25.47
CA VAL A 17 52.36 6.02 -25.86
C VAL A 17 53.04 4.70 -26.23
N CYS A 18 53.57 4.60 -27.46
CA CYS A 18 54.21 3.40 -27.96
C CYS A 18 55.45 3.71 -28.80
N ASP A 19 56.29 2.71 -29.02
CA ASP A 19 57.40 2.85 -29.95
C ASP A 19 56.92 2.83 -31.39
N LEU A 20 57.63 3.56 -32.23
CA LEU A 20 57.32 3.62 -33.63
C LEU A 20 57.80 2.34 -34.32
N THR A 21 56.87 1.52 -34.77
CA THR A 21 57.10 0.32 -35.60
C THR A 21 56.26 0.40 -36.85
N ASP A 22 56.59 -0.38 -37.89
CA ASP A 22 55.78 -0.43 -39.12
C ASP A 22 54.33 -0.87 -38.82
N GLU A 23 54.15 -1.75 -37.88
CA GLU A 23 52.81 -2.20 -37.39
C GLU A 23 52.01 -1.06 -36.73
N VAL A 24 52.67 -0.21 -35.96
CA VAL A 24 52.00 0.96 -35.33
C VAL A 24 51.62 2.00 -36.40
N LEU A 25 52.42 2.16 -37.45
CA LEU A 25 52.07 3.02 -38.57
C LEU A 25 50.88 2.50 -39.36
N GLU A 26 50.74 1.19 -39.51
CA GLU A 26 49.65 0.56 -40.28
C GLU A 26 48.37 0.42 -39.49
N TYR A 27 48.44 0.01 -38.19
CA TYR A 27 47.27 -0.35 -37.38
C TYR A 27 47.01 0.57 -36.17
N GLY A 28 47.84 1.60 -35.95
CA GLY A 28 47.78 2.43 -34.74
C GLY A 28 46.43 3.15 -34.55
N GLU A 29 45.83 3.66 -35.62
CA GLU A 29 44.52 4.32 -35.56
C GLU A 29 43.41 3.31 -35.22
N PHE A 30 43.44 2.11 -35.81
CA PHE A 30 42.51 1.06 -35.51
C PHE A 30 42.58 0.64 -34.01
N LEU A 31 43.81 0.43 -33.49
CA LEU A 31 44.03 0.08 -32.08
C LEU A 31 43.57 1.20 -31.14
N SER A 32 43.85 2.48 -31.47
CA SER A 32 43.38 3.63 -30.71
C SER A 32 41.86 3.68 -30.62
N ASN A 33 41.16 3.44 -31.72
CA ASN A 33 39.72 3.41 -31.76
C ASN A 33 39.12 2.25 -30.96
N GLN A 34 39.72 1.06 -31.01
CA GLN A 34 39.29 -0.10 -30.23
C GLN A 34 39.46 0.12 -28.72
N ILE A 35 40.60 0.64 -28.29
CA ILE A 35 40.88 0.95 -26.90
C ILE A 35 39.93 2.07 -26.40
N SER A 36 39.72 3.10 -27.22
CA SER A 36 38.79 4.20 -26.90
C SER A 36 37.36 3.69 -26.70
N ALA A 37 36.90 2.78 -27.54
CA ALA A 37 35.58 2.14 -27.42
C ALA A 37 35.48 1.30 -26.12
N ALA A 38 36.54 0.53 -25.80
CA ALA A 38 36.57 -0.28 -24.57
C ALA A 38 36.56 0.59 -23.33
N VAL A 39 37.36 1.67 -23.27
CA VAL A 39 37.36 2.61 -22.12
C VAL A 39 36.02 3.29 -21.96
N LYS A 40 35.39 3.72 -23.07
CA LYS A 40 34.03 4.28 -23.03
C LYS A 40 33.04 3.28 -22.48
N MET A 41 33.07 2.03 -22.91
CA MET A 41 32.18 0.97 -22.44
C MET A 41 32.36 0.73 -20.95
N LEU A 42 33.60 0.65 -20.45
CA LEU A 42 33.90 0.50 -19.02
C LEU A 42 33.34 1.66 -18.17
N ASN A 43 33.49 2.90 -18.66
CA ASN A 43 32.94 4.07 -17.95
C ASN A 43 31.43 4.08 -17.96
N LEU A 44 30.77 3.66 -19.04
CA LEU A 44 29.29 3.53 -19.07
C LEU A 44 28.80 2.45 -18.12
N LEU A 45 29.49 1.30 -18.04
CA LEU A 45 29.14 0.24 -17.09
C LEU A 45 29.26 0.73 -15.65
N LYS A 46 30.37 1.39 -15.31
CA LYS A 46 30.58 1.95 -13.97
C LYS A 46 29.52 2.98 -13.60
N ASN A 47 29.24 3.93 -14.51
CA ASN A 47 28.17 4.92 -14.27
C ASN A 47 26.80 4.26 -14.10
N ASN A 48 26.51 3.18 -14.83
CA ASN A 48 25.26 2.44 -14.70
C ASN A 48 25.14 1.76 -13.34
N GLU A 49 26.23 1.14 -12.84
CA GLU A 49 26.29 0.56 -11.49
C GLU A 49 26.05 1.63 -10.41
N ASP A 50 26.71 2.79 -10.53
CA ASP A 50 26.54 3.91 -9.58
C ASP A 50 25.08 4.44 -9.58
N ILE A 51 24.47 4.58 -10.76
CA ILE A 51 23.06 4.99 -10.90
C ILE A 51 22.11 3.95 -10.29
N GLN A 52 22.34 2.68 -10.53
CA GLN A 52 21.54 1.60 -9.94
C GLN A 52 21.59 1.64 -8.42
N LYS A 53 22.78 1.80 -7.85
CA LYS A 53 22.95 1.90 -6.40
C LYS A 53 22.23 3.11 -5.80
N GLN A 54 22.32 4.28 -6.45
CA GLN A 54 21.58 5.48 -6.01
C GLN A 54 20.07 5.30 -6.09
N LEU A 55 19.58 4.60 -7.12
CA LEU A 55 18.17 4.30 -7.27
C LEU A 55 17.67 3.37 -6.16
N GLU A 56 18.43 2.32 -5.82
CA GLU A 56 18.09 1.40 -4.73
C GLU A 56 18.05 2.12 -3.37
N GLU A 57 19.03 2.97 -3.08
CA GLU A 57 19.06 3.80 -1.87
C GLU A 57 17.85 4.74 -1.80
N SER A 58 17.50 5.40 -2.91
CA SER A 58 16.34 6.29 -2.99
C SER A 58 15.01 5.55 -2.79
N LEU A 59 14.87 4.36 -3.36
CA LEU A 59 13.70 3.51 -3.19
C LEU A 59 13.55 3.03 -1.74
N TYR A 60 14.65 2.72 -1.08
CA TYR A 60 14.64 2.35 0.33
C TYR A 60 14.13 3.49 1.22
N VAL A 61 14.67 4.71 1.05
CA VAL A 61 14.23 5.90 1.80
C VAL A 61 12.76 6.23 1.54
N LEU A 62 12.31 6.12 0.28
CA LEU A 62 10.90 6.33 -0.07
C LEU A 62 9.97 5.32 0.62
N LYS A 63 10.37 4.05 0.71
CA LYS A 63 9.61 3.02 1.42
C LYS A 63 9.53 3.29 2.92
N GLU A 64 10.62 3.69 3.55
CA GLU A 64 10.63 4.05 4.97
C GLU A 64 9.73 5.26 5.26
N ASN A 65 9.82 6.33 4.46
CA ASN A 65 8.99 7.51 4.62
C ASN A 65 7.49 7.19 4.43
N ASN A 66 7.14 6.35 3.45
CA ASN A 66 5.76 5.91 3.26
C ASN A 66 5.25 5.09 4.45
N LEU A 67 6.05 4.18 5.00
CA LEU A 67 5.68 3.41 6.17
C LEU A 67 5.46 4.31 7.40
N GLU A 68 6.29 5.34 7.57
CA GLU A 68 6.15 6.33 8.63
C GLU A 68 4.87 7.17 8.45
N LEU A 69 4.57 7.62 7.23
CA LEU A 69 3.33 8.32 6.91
C LEU A 69 2.08 7.44 7.14
N GLU A 70 2.12 6.18 6.75
CA GLU A 70 1.04 5.21 7.02
C GLU A 70 0.83 4.99 8.52
N THR A 71 1.91 4.95 9.31
CA THR A 71 1.79 4.84 10.77
C THR A 71 1.24 6.10 11.43
N LEU A 72 1.43 7.27 10.83
CA LEU A 72 0.85 8.54 11.29
C LEU A 72 -0.60 8.72 10.84
N SER A 73 -1.03 8.09 9.77
CA SER A 73 -2.41 8.13 9.30
C SER A 73 -3.34 7.32 10.21
N LYS A 74 -4.54 7.83 10.48
CA LYS A 74 -5.62 7.14 11.23
C LYS A 74 -6.65 6.51 10.32
N LYS A 75 -6.48 6.60 9.01
CA LYS A 75 -7.42 6.13 7.99
C LYS A 75 -6.84 4.96 7.21
N ASP A 76 -7.72 4.05 6.81
CA ASP A 76 -7.43 3.01 5.84
C ASP A 76 -7.44 3.62 4.42
N PRO A 77 -6.38 3.46 3.62
CA PRO A 77 -6.29 4.12 2.31
C PRO A 77 -7.28 3.57 1.28
N LEU A 78 -7.70 2.30 1.41
CA LEU A 78 -8.66 1.72 0.49
C LEU A 78 -10.08 2.17 0.83
N THR A 79 -10.52 1.99 2.07
CA THR A 79 -11.93 2.16 2.46
C THR A 79 -12.26 3.55 3.01
N GLY A 80 -11.26 4.36 3.38
CA GLY A 80 -11.46 5.70 3.96
C GLY A 80 -11.98 5.72 5.41
N ILE A 81 -12.40 4.59 5.99
CA ILE A 81 -12.73 4.48 7.41
C ILE A 81 -11.45 4.50 8.26
N CYS A 82 -11.55 4.38 9.58
CA CYS A 82 -10.36 4.29 10.40
C CYS A 82 -9.55 3.02 10.09
N ASN A 83 -8.23 3.09 10.26
CA ASN A 83 -7.38 1.91 10.34
C ASN A 83 -7.30 1.41 11.80
N ARG A 84 -6.55 0.36 12.04
CA ARG A 84 -6.35 -0.22 13.39
C ARG A 84 -5.92 0.82 14.42
N ARG A 85 -4.98 1.70 14.07
CA ARG A 85 -4.52 2.76 14.99
C ARG A 85 -5.62 3.76 15.31
N GLY A 86 -6.31 4.24 14.27
CA GLY A 86 -7.44 5.15 14.42
C GLY A 86 -8.55 4.55 15.27
N PHE A 87 -8.82 3.23 15.14
CA PHE A 87 -9.81 2.55 15.97
C PHE A 87 -9.53 2.71 17.46
N PHE A 88 -8.34 2.32 17.92
CA PHE A 88 -8.01 2.40 19.34
C PHE A 88 -7.98 3.84 19.86
N GLU A 89 -7.47 4.77 19.06
CA GLU A 89 -7.38 6.18 19.45
C GLU A 89 -8.76 6.83 19.66
N TYR A 90 -9.78 6.41 18.91
CA TYR A 90 -11.16 6.89 19.09
C TYR A 90 -11.97 6.03 20.05
N ALA A 91 -11.81 4.71 20.06
CA ALA A 91 -12.62 3.81 20.89
C ALA A 91 -12.30 3.92 22.38
N GLU A 92 -11.02 4.13 22.75
CA GLU A 92 -10.62 4.21 24.17
C GLU A 92 -11.25 5.40 24.91
N PRO A 93 -11.23 6.65 24.41
CA PRO A 93 -11.96 7.78 25.03
C PRO A 93 -13.47 7.54 25.10
N MET A 94 -14.05 6.91 24.06
CA MET A 94 -15.48 6.59 24.02
C MET A 94 -15.86 5.56 25.09
N LEU A 95 -15.05 4.52 25.30
CA LEU A 95 -15.25 3.54 26.35
C LEU A 95 -15.23 4.20 27.76
N ASN A 96 -14.26 5.10 27.98
CA ASN A 96 -14.16 5.83 29.24
C ASN A 96 -15.38 6.74 29.48
N LYS A 97 -15.89 7.38 28.43
CA LYS A 97 -17.12 8.20 28.47
C LYS A 97 -18.34 7.34 28.75
N ALA A 98 -18.46 6.16 28.12
CA ALA A 98 -19.56 5.23 28.35
C ALA A 98 -19.58 4.73 29.78
N ARG A 99 -18.42 4.37 30.34
CA ARG A 99 -18.28 3.97 31.75
C ARG A 99 -18.70 5.07 32.72
N ALA A 100 -18.25 6.32 32.47
CA ALA A 100 -18.62 7.46 33.32
C ALA A 100 -20.11 7.82 33.26
N ALA A 101 -20.75 7.54 32.12
CA ALA A 101 -22.19 7.80 31.91
C ALA A 101 -23.11 6.59 32.21
N GLU A 102 -22.51 5.47 32.64
CA GLU A 102 -23.24 4.18 32.86
C GLU A 102 -24.02 3.72 31.60
N LYS A 103 -23.47 3.99 30.41
CA LYS A 103 -24.05 3.60 29.12
C LYS A 103 -23.40 2.34 28.58
N THR A 104 -24.18 1.55 27.85
CA THR A 104 -23.68 0.37 27.14
C THR A 104 -22.70 0.78 26.05
N PHE A 105 -21.51 0.20 26.05
CA PHE A 105 -20.53 0.28 25.01
C PHE A 105 -20.45 -1.04 24.29
N LEU A 106 -20.74 -1.03 22.98
CA LEU A 106 -20.76 -2.22 22.15
C LEU A 106 -19.55 -2.23 21.23
N VAL A 107 -18.85 -3.36 21.19
CA VAL A 107 -17.78 -3.63 20.24
C VAL A 107 -18.21 -4.75 19.31
N LEU A 108 -18.09 -4.51 18.00
CA LEU A 108 -18.33 -5.49 16.95
C LEU A 108 -16.97 -5.81 16.28
N TYR A 109 -16.80 -7.07 15.93
CA TYR A 109 -15.71 -7.53 15.09
C TYR A 109 -16.30 -8.30 13.93
N ALA A 110 -15.98 -7.91 12.71
CA ALA A 110 -16.51 -8.50 11.50
C ALA A 110 -15.36 -8.95 10.59
N ASP A 111 -15.55 -10.09 9.95
CA ASP A 111 -14.62 -10.69 9.00
C ASP A 111 -15.36 -10.97 7.69
N MET A 112 -14.79 -10.54 6.55
CA MET A 112 -15.39 -10.75 5.25
C MET A 112 -15.26 -12.21 4.83
N ASN A 113 -16.39 -12.82 4.51
CA ASN A 113 -16.40 -14.19 4.00
C ASN A 113 -15.95 -14.23 2.53
N ASN A 114 -15.10 -15.21 2.20
CA ASN A 114 -14.75 -15.57 0.81
C ASN A 114 -14.04 -14.49 -0.02
N LEU A 115 -13.37 -13.51 0.58
CA LEU A 115 -12.63 -12.49 -0.16
C LEU A 115 -11.66 -13.11 -1.18
N LYS A 116 -10.93 -14.15 -0.79
CA LYS A 116 -10.01 -14.85 -1.69
C LYS A 116 -10.72 -15.45 -2.91
N ILE A 117 -11.90 -16.04 -2.73
CA ILE A 117 -12.69 -16.62 -3.83
C ILE A 117 -13.15 -15.52 -4.80
N ILE A 118 -13.56 -14.37 -4.27
CA ILE A 118 -13.95 -13.22 -5.10
C ILE A 118 -12.75 -12.73 -5.90
N ASN A 119 -11.59 -12.52 -5.26
CA ASN A 119 -10.36 -12.10 -5.92
C ASN A 119 -9.93 -13.09 -7.04
N ASP A 120 -9.91 -14.37 -6.73
CA ASP A 120 -9.43 -15.41 -7.65
C ASP A 120 -10.38 -15.57 -8.86
N ARG A 121 -11.68 -15.34 -8.68
CA ARG A 121 -12.70 -15.56 -9.72
C ARG A 121 -13.04 -14.32 -10.52
N TYR A 122 -13.05 -13.15 -9.88
CA TYR A 122 -13.56 -11.90 -10.46
C TYR A 122 -12.50 -10.78 -10.52
N GLY A 123 -11.33 -10.99 -9.91
CA GLY A 123 -10.23 -10.03 -9.87
C GLY A 123 -10.19 -9.17 -8.61
N HIS A 124 -9.04 -8.55 -8.36
CA HIS A 124 -8.81 -7.73 -7.16
C HIS A 124 -9.70 -6.49 -7.08
N GLU A 125 -10.09 -5.90 -8.20
CA GLU A 125 -11.02 -4.76 -8.23
C GLU A 125 -12.38 -5.11 -7.62
N GLU A 126 -12.87 -6.32 -7.83
CA GLU A 126 -14.11 -6.81 -7.23
C GLU A 126 -13.94 -7.12 -5.73
N GLY A 127 -12.76 -7.58 -5.32
CA GLY A 127 -12.42 -7.68 -3.90
C GLY A 127 -12.40 -6.33 -3.21
N ASP A 128 -11.77 -5.34 -3.81
CA ASP A 128 -11.73 -3.96 -3.31
C ASP A 128 -13.13 -3.35 -3.23
N TYR A 129 -13.97 -3.54 -4.24
CA TYR A 129 -15.38 -3.15 -4.21
C TYR A 129 -16.12 -3.78 -3.03
N SER A 130 -15.90 -5.07 -2.77
CA SER A 130 -16.53 -5.79 -1.65
C SER A 130 -16.09 -5.24 -0.30
N LEU A 131 -14.80 -4.92 -0.16
CA LEU A 131 -14.24 -4.30 1.03
C LEU A 131 -14.81 -2.89 1.28
N HIS A 132 -14.97 -2.09 0.22
CA HIS A 132 -15.66 -0.80 0.29
C HIS A 132 -17.11 -0.94 0.73
N THR A 133 -17.84 -1.89 0.15
CA THR A 133 -19.25 -2.14 0.49
C THR A 133 -19.45 -2.46 1.96
N ILE A 134 -18.56 -3.28 2.54
CA ILE A 134 -18.59 -3.58 3.99
C ILE A 134 -18.36 -2.31 4.81
N ALA A 135 -17.34 -1.53 4.46
CA ALA A 135 -17.02 -0.30 5.17
C ALA A 135 -18.19 0.70 5.16
N GLU A 136 -18.87 0.86 4.02
CA GLU A 136 -20.05 1.72 3.88
C GLU A 136 -21.21 1.23 4.75
N ILE A 137 -21.57 -0.06 4.70
CA ILE A 137 -22.67 -0.60 5.50
C ILE A 137 -22.40 -0.43 7.00
N LEU A 138 -21.20 -0.77 7.47
CA LEU A 138 -20.82 -0.60 8.86
C LEU A 138 -20.87 0.87 9.30
N ALA A 139 -20.38 1.79 8.45
CA ALA A 139 -20.41 3.21 8.72
C ALA A 139 -21.85 3.76 8.77
N GLU A 140 -22.72 3.37 7.85
CA GLU A 140 -24.13 3.76 7.82
C GLU A 140 -24.86 3.33 9.08
N ILE A 141 -24.64 2.10 9.56
CA ILE A 141 -25.28 1.59 10.78
C ILE A 141 -24.79 2.34 12.02
N VAL A 142 -23.48 2.55 12.14
CA VAL A 142 -22.90 3.28 13.28
C VAL A 142 -23.37 4.75 13.29
N GLN A 143 -23.50 5.39 12.12
CA GLN A 143 -23.99 6.77 12.01
C GLN A 143 -25.48 6.93 12.32
N LYS A 144 -26.30 5.89 12.11
CA LYS A 144 -27.73 5.90 12.44
C LYS A 144 -28.00 5.88 13.95
N GLU A 145 -27.02 5.49 14.75
CA GLU A 145 -27.16 5.50 16.21
C GLU A 145 -27.21 6.94 16.73
N GLN A 146 -28.29 7.25 17.48
CA GLN A 146 -28.61 8.60 17.93
C GLN A 146 -27.60 9.20 18.91
N THR A 147 -26.72 8.38 19.48
CA THR A 147 -25.70 8.82 20.45
C THR A 147 -24.55 9.58 19.82
N GLY A 148 -24.40 9.52 18.48
CA GLY A 148 -23.35 10.24 17.72
C GLY A 148 -21.92 9.79 17.99
N ASP A 149 -21.73 8.87 18.94
CA ASP A 149 -20.40 8.39 19.33
C ASP A 149 -20.19 6.96 18.83
N GLY A 150 -19.52 6.84 17.67
CA GLY A 150 -19.15 5.55 17.09
C GLY A 150 -17.94 5.65 16.18
N VAL A 151 -17.18 4.57 16.07
CA VAL A 151 -16.04 4.44 15.17
C VAL A 151 -16.10 3.11 14.43
N VAL A 152 -15.76 3.16 13.14
CA VAL A 152 -15.62 2.00 12.26
C VAL A 152 -14.21 1.98 11.71
N ALA A 153 -13.59 0.81 11.71
CA ALA A 153 -12.23 0.65 11.23
C ALA A 153 -12.02 -0.67 10.49
N ARG A 154 -11.10 -0.66 9.54
CA ARG A 154 -10.51 -1.85 8.95
C ARG A 154 -9.22 -2.19 9.70
N ILE A 155 -9.22 -3.35 10.37
CA ILE A 155 -8.14 -3.77 11.29
C ILE A 155 -7.09 -4.60 10.57
N GLY A 156 -7.50 -5.35 9.56
CA GLY A 156 -6.68 -6.25 8.75
C GLY A 156 -7.15 -6.26 7.30
N GLY A 157 -6.72 -7.24 6.52
CA GLY A 157 -7.06 -7.37 5.11
C GLY A 157 -8.56 -7.43 4.83
N ASP A 158 -9.28 -8.28 5.55
CA ASP A 158 -10.71 -8.57 5.47
C ASP A 158 -11.45 -8.36 6.81
N GLU A 159 -10.73 -7.86 7.83
CA GLU A 159 -11.18 -7.72 9.20
C GLU A 159 -11.60 -6.28 9.52
N TYR A 160 -12.74 -6.13 10.16
CA TYR A 160 -13.31 -4.84 10.57
C TYR A 160 -13.65 -4.83 12.06
N ALA A 161 -13.58 -3.66 12.67
CA ALA A 161 -14.05 -3.43 14.02
C ALA A 161 -14.93 -2.19 14.09
N CYS A 162 -16.00 -2.26 14.87
CA CYS A 162 -16.81 -1.12 15.21
C CYS A 162 -16.87 -0.98 16.72
N ALA A 163 -16.90 0.24 17.21
CA ALA A 163 -17.18 0.55 18.60
C ALA A 163 -18.17 1.70 18.68
N LEU A 164 -19.21 1.55 19.49
CA LEU A 164 -20.25 2.55 19.61
C LEU A 164 -20.94 2.52 20.98
N MET A 165 -21.43 3.67 21.41
CA MET A 165 -22.38 3.75 22.50
C MET A 165 -23.79 3.60 21.93
N THR A 166 -24.59 2.70 22.49
CA THR A 166 -25.96 2.46 22.04
C THR A 166 -26.85 2.05 23.18
N GLU A 167 -28.15 2.36 23.10
CA GLU A 167 -29.18 1.87 23.98
C GLU A 167 -29.86 0.61 23.44
N LYS A 168 -29.54 0.24 22.19
CA LYS A 168 -30.06 -0.98 21.56
C LYS A 168 -29.40 -2.22 22.13
N LYS A 169 -30.17 -3.29 22.20
CA LYS A 169 -29.63 -4.62 22.47
C LYS A 169 -28.74 -5.08 21.31
N LYS A 170 -27.65 -5.77 21.59
CA LYS A 170 -26.70 -6.24 20.59
C LYS A 170 -27.36 -7.12 19.52
N GLU A 171 -28.37 -7.93 19.88
CA GLU A 171 -29.09 -8.80 18.97
C GLU A 171 -29.86 -8.00 17.91
N LEU A 172 -30.46 -6.88 18.28
CA LEU A 172 -31.18 -5.99 17.36
C LEU A 172 -30.21 -5.32 16.38
N LEU A 173 -29.08 -4.84 16.89
CA LEU A 173 -28.05 -4.22 16.02
C LEU A 173 -27.44 -5.22 15.03
N LEU A 174 -27.19 -6.45 15.48
CA LEU A 174 -26.72 -7.53 14.59
C LEU A 174 -27.76 -7.85 13.51
N GLN A 175 -29.05 -7.88 13.88
CA GLN A 175 -30.12 -8.10 12.88
C GLN A 175 -30.16 -6.96 11.86
N GLU A 176 -30.11 -5.69 12.29
CA GLU A 176 -30.06 -4.53 11.40
C GLU A 176 -28.87 -4.60 10.45
N LEU A 177 -27.69 -5.05 10.93
CA LEU A 177 -26.52 -5.24 10.10
C LEU A 177 -26.74 -6.32 9.01
N TYR A 178 -27.22 -7.50 9.39
CA TYR A 178 -27.47 -8.58 8.43
C TYR A 178 -28.56 -8.21 7.43
N ASP A 179 -29.60 -7.48 7.85
CA ASP A 179 -30.64 -6.96 6.95
C ASP A 179 -30.05 -5.95 5.95
N ALA A 180 -29.15 -5.06 6.40
CA ALA A 180 -28.47 -4.10 5.53
C ALA A 180 -27.59 -4.80 4.47
N PHE A 181 -26.85 -5.85 4.84
CA PHE A 181 -26.08 -6.66 3.88
C PHE A 181 -27.01 -7.36 2.87
N THR A 182 -28.14 -7.90 3.33
CA THR A 182 -29.13 -8.56 2.48
C THR A 182 -29.68 -7.58 1.45
N VAL A 183 -30.14 -6.41 1.87
CA VAL A 183 -30.67 -5.36 0.99
C VAL A 183 -29.60 -4.89 0.00
N ARG A 184 -28.37 -4.67 0.44
CA ARG A 184 -27.27 -4.24 -0.44
C ARG A 184 -26.97 -5.29 -1.52
N ASN A 185 -26.96 -6.57 -1.17
CA ASN A 185 -26.76 -7.67 -2.11
C ASN A 185 -27.92 -7.78 -3.12
N GLU A 186 -29.18 -7.62 -2.69
CA GLU A 186 -30.37 -7.64 -3.58
C GLU A 186 -30.38 -6.48 -4.59
N GLN A 187 -29.81 -5.34 -4.22
CA GLN A 187 -29.69 -4.15 -5.09
C GLN A 187 -28.45 -4.18 -5.97
N SER A 188 -27.56 -5.13 -5.79
CA SER A 188 -26.31 -5.24 -6.52
C SER A 188 -26.45 -6.11 -7.76
N ASP A 189 -25.87 -5.67 -8.89
CA ASP A 189 -25.79 -6.46 -10.13
C ASP A 189 -24.59 -7.43 -10.14
N LYS A 190 -23.90 -7.59 -8.98
CA LYS A 190 -22.72 -8.45 -8.91
C LYS A 190 -23.09 -9.94 -8.89
N PRO A 191 -22.29 -10.81 -9.54
CA PRO A 191 -22.55 -12.26 -9.59
C PRO A 191 -22.21 -13.00 -8.29
N TYR A 192 -21.98 -12.27 -7.21
CA TYR A 192 -21.64 -12.78 -5.87
C TYR A 192 -22.27 -11.91 -4.79
N ASN A 193 -22.40 -12.46 -3.57
CA ASN A 193 -22.87 -11.74 -2.41
C ASN A 193 -21.70 -11.33 -1.51
N VAL A 194 -21.71 -10.10 -1.04
CA VAL A 194 -20.82 -9.62 0.03
C VAL A 194 -21.41 -10.03 1.37
N THR A 195 -20.71 -10.87 2.10
CA THR A 195 -21.16 -11.39 3.40
C THR A 195 -20.07 -11.29 4.45
N VAL A 196 -20.46 -11.19 5.71
CA VAL A 196 -19.56 -11.08 6.85
C VAL A 196 -19.95 -12.04 7.97
N SER A 197 -18.96 -12.46 8.73
CA SER A 197 -19.14 -13.12 10.03
C SER A 197 -18.94 -12.09 11.14
N ILE A 198 -19.92 -11.89 12.01
CA ILE A 198 -19.87 -10.81 13.03
C ILE A 198 -19.95 -11.39 14.42
N GLY A 199 -18.99 -11.01 15.28
CA GLY A 199 -19.03 -11.17 16.71
C GLY A 199 -19.32 -9.84 17.42
N ALA A 200 -20.11 -9.86 18.51
CA ALA A 200 -20.45 -8.68 19.29
C ALA A 200 -20.23 -8.90 20.79
N CYS A 201 -19.65 -7.91 21.45
CA CYS A 201 -19.45 -7.88 22.89
C CYS A 201 -19.97 -6.54 23.47
N ALA A 202 -20.76 -6.62 24.51
CA ALA A 202 -21.19 -5.44 25.28
C ALA A 202 -20.34 -5.33 26.56
N LEU A 203 -19.86 -4.13 26.84
CA LEU A 203 -19.01 -3.77 27.97
C LEU A 203 -19.74 -2.78 28.89
#